data_52097ce0636bba61c600220f4f6190f8
#
_entry.id   52097ce0636bba61c600220f4f6190f8
#
_cell.length_a   1.000
_cell.length_b   1.000
_cell.length_c   1.000
_cell.angle_alpha   90.00
_cell.angle_beta   90.00
_cell.angle_gamma   90.00
#
_symmetry.space_group_name_H-M   'P 1'
#
loop_
_entity.id
_entity.type
_entity.pdbx_description
1 polymer ?
#
loop_
_entity_poly.entity_id
_entity_poly.type
_entity_poly.pdbx_seq_one_letter_code
_entity_poly.pdbx_strand_id
1 'polypeptide(L)'
;MERVIVIGSGVMGRGIAYSSALGGFSTTLVDVKEEQLIGAKKEIQQITDKGVERGKMSETDADSINERLTYSVHLEDVVKEADLIIEAVPENIDIKRSVFERIDQHAPSHCLFASNTSTMSPTEIGSFTKRPEKVIAMHFFNPVHKMKLVEIVRGLETSDETAAAIRSVAEKMGKETVVVNEFPGFVTSRISALVGNEAFYMLQEGVGTPEEIDKAIKLGLNYPMGPFELGDLVGLDTRLNNLKYLHEKLGEKYRPAPLLEKYVKAGRLGRKSGKGVYDYQKND
;
A
#
# COMPACT_ATOMS: atom_id res chain seq x y z
N MET A 1 3.92 11.20 19.53
CA MET A 1 2.85 10.40 18.90
C MET A 1 2.78 9.07 19.63
N GLU A 2 1.59 8.74 20.10
CA GLU A 2 1.31 7.52 20.85
C GLU A 2 0.10 6.78 20.25
N ARG A 3 -0.87 7.52 19.67
CA ARG A 3 -2.13 6.98 19.16
C ARG A 3 -2.22 7.08 17.65
N VAL A 4 -2.29 5.93 17.01
CA VAL A 4 -2.43 5.78 15.55
C VAL A 4 -3.81 5.21 15.22
N ILE A 5 -4.53 5.87 14.32
CA ILE A 5 -5.79 5.36 13.79
C ILE A 5 -5.55 4.93 12.34
N VAL A 6 -5.95 3.71 12.00
CA VAL A 6 -5.88 3.20 10.63
C VAL A 6 -7.30 3.04 10.10
N ILE A 7 -7.62 3.68 8.97
CA ILE A 7 -8.96 3.67 8.38
C ILE A 7 -8.96 2.75 7.15
N GLY A 8 -9.84 1.76 7.19
CA GLY A 8 -9.93 0.68 6.19
C GLY A 8 -9.21 -0.58 6.67
N SER A 9 -9.93 -1.68 6.82
CA SER A 9 -9.43 -2.95 7.36
C SER A 9 -9.07 -3.98 6.28
N GLY A 10 -8.94 -3.54 5.04
CA GLY A 10 -8.46 -4.36 3.92
C GLY A 10 -7.03 -4.86 4.12
N VAL A 11 -6.49 -5.51 3.07
CA VAL A 11 -5.13 -6.12 3.11
C VAL A 11 -4.06 -5.14 3.60
N MET A 12 -4.11 -3.88 3.11
CA MET A 12 -3.13 -2.87 3.51
C MET A 12 -3.38 -2.36 4.92
N GLY A 13 -4.62 -1.97 5.24
CA GLY A 13 -4.93 -1.37 6.55
C GLY A 13 -4.65 -2.29 7.72
N ARG A 14 -5.03 -3.59 7.65
CA ARG A 14 -4.68 -4.55 8.71
C ARG A 14 -3.18 -4.75 8.86
N GLY A 15 -2.43 -4.73 7.75
CA GLY A 15 -0.97 -4.82 7.78
C GLY A 15 -0.31 -3.56 8.36
N ILE A 16 -0.87 -2.38 8.07
CA ILE A 16 -0.43 -1.10 8.64
C ILE A 16 -0.74 -1.07 10.14
N ALA A 17 -1.96 -1.47 10.55
CA ALA A 17 -2.34 -1.54 11.96
C ALA A 17 -1.44 -2.49 12.76
N TYR A 18 -1.16 -3.68 12.23
CA TYR A 18 -0.18 -4.60 12.80
C TYR A 18 1.20 -3.94 12.95
N SER A 19 1.72 -3.30 11.90
CA SER A 19 3.04 -2.67 11.95
C SER A 19 3.08 -1.48 12.92
N SER A 20 1.98 -0.75 13.07
CA SER A 20 1.85 0.33 14.05
C SER A 20 1.91 -0.21 15.48
N ALA A 21 1.14 -1.26 15.78
CA ALA A 21 1.15 -1.91 17.09
C ALA A 21 2.52 -2.55 17.42
N LEU A 22 3.17 -3.17 16.43
CA LEU A 22 4.54 -3.67 16.54
C LEU A 22 5.54 -2.55 16.86
N GLY A 23 5.35 -1.37 16.27
CA GLY A 23 6.15 -0.15 16.54
C GLY A 23 5.88 0.49 17.91
N GLY A 24 4.99 -0.10 18.73
CA GLY A 24 4.70 0.35 20.10
C GLY A 24 3.56 1.36 20.19
N PHE A 25 2.85 1.65 19.09
CA PHE A 25 1.73 2.60 19.10
C PHE A 25 0.42 1.93 19.56
N SER A 26 -0.36 2.65 20.40
CA SER A 26 -1.77 2.32 20.61
C SER A 26 -2.51 2.55 19.29
N THR A 27 -3.06 1.47 18.73
CA THR A 27 -3.56 1.49 17.33
C THR A 27 -5.03 1.07 17.30
N THR A 28 -5.88 1.91 16.69
CA THR A 28 -7.28 1.56 16.41
C THR A 28 -7.46 1.34 14.91
N LEU A 29 -7.92 0.16 14.54
CA LEU A 29 -8.33 -0.16 13.17
C LEU A 29 -9.81 0.12 12.99
N VAL A 30 -10.15 0.97 12.03
CA VAL A 30 -11.52 1.42 11.75
C VAL A 30 -11.99 0.91 10.39
N ASP A 31 -13.21 0.41 10.35
CA ASP A 31 -13.89 0.10 9.09
C ASP A 31 -15.40 0.34 9.25
N VAL A 32 -16.08 0.58 8.14
CA VAL A 32 -17.55 0.76 8.14
C VAL A 32 -18.32 -0.54 8.36
N LYS A 33 -17.66 -1.70 8.23
CA LYS A 33 -18.25 -3.03 8.36
C LYS A 33 -17.59 -3.81 9.49
N GLU A 34 -18.35 -4.18 10.50
CA GLU A 34 -17.86 -4.99 11.62
C GLU A 34 -17.27 -6.34 11.19
N GLU A 35 -17.90 -6.99 10.20
CA GLU A 35 -17.41 -8.26 9.63
C GLU A 35 -15.98 -8.16 9.08
N GLN A 36 -15.64 -7.02 8.45
CA GLN A 36 -14.28 -6.77 7.94
C GLN A 36 -13.27 -6.63 9.08
N LEU A 37 -13.66 -6.01 10.19
CA LEU A 37 -12.82 -5.89 11.39
C LEU A 37 -12.58 -7.24 12.05
N ILE A 38 -13.61 -8.09 12.14
CA ILE A 38 -13.49 -9.48 12.65
C ILE A 38 -12.49 -10.27 11.79
N GLY A 39 -12.62 -10.17 10.46
CA GLY A 39 -11.69 -10.79 9.53
C GLY A 39 -10.25 -10.27 9.69
N ALA A 40 -10.08 -8.96 9.79
CA ALA A 40 -8.78 -8.33 10.00
C ALA A 40 -8.12 -8.77 11.32
N LYS A 41 -8.88 -8.82 12.41
CA LYS A 41 -8.41 -9.31 13.72
C LYS A 41 -7.87 -10.74 13.62
N LYS A 42 -8.63 -11.64 12.97
CA LYS A 42 -8.22 -13.03 12.77
C LYS A 42 -6.92 -13.14 11.96
N GLU A 43 -6.79 -12.34 10.89
CA GLU A 43 -5.59 -12.38 10.06
C GLU A 43 -4.36 -11.76 10.76
N ILE A 44 -4.53 -10.71 11.56
CA ILE A 44 -3.45 -10.16 12.39
C ILE A 44 -2.99 -11.21 13.41
N GLN A 45 -3.93 -11.90 14.08
CA GLN A 45 -3.61 -12.99 15.00
C GLN A 45 -2.80 -14.09 14.30
N GLN A 46 -3.18 -14.49 13.09
CA GLN A 46 -2.41 -15.47 12.31
C GLN A 46 -0.98 -15.01 11.97
N ILE A 47 -0.76 -13.70 11.82
CA ILE A 47 0.60 -13.15 11.58
C ILE A 47 1.44 -13.30 12.85
N THR A 48 0.89 -12.95 14.03
CA THR A 48 1.58 -13.08 15.32
C THR A 48 1.85 -14.55 15.65
N ASP A 49 0.86 -15.44 15.54
CA ASP A 49 0.99 -16.86 15.80
C ASP A 49 2.11 -17.50 14.96
N LYS A 50 2.08 -17.25 13.64
CA LYS A 50 3.14 -17.70 12.74
C LYS A 50 4.52 -17.08 13.04
N GLY A 51 4.54 -15.88 13.61
CA GLY A 51 5.76 -15.24 14.08
C GLY A 51 6.38 -16.01 15.25
N VAL A 52 5.55 -16.38 16.22
CA VAL A 52 5.95 -17.18 17.39
C VAL A 52 6.35 -18.59 16.98
N GLU A 53 5.53 -19.30 16.21
CA GLU A 53 5.83 -20.66 15.71
C GLU A 53 7.17 -20.75 14.98
N ARG A 54 7.55 -19.69 14.27
CA ARG A 54 8.83 -19.63 13.51
C ARG A 54 10.01 -19.08 14.32
N GLY A 55 9.83 -18.80 15.60
CA GLY A 55 10.85 -18.21 16.46
C GLY A 55 11.30 -16.79 16.05
N LYS A 56 10.46 -16.07 15.31
CA LYS A 56 10.73 -14.68 14.87
C LYS A 56 10.18 -13.63 15.82
N MET A 57 9.39 -14.05 16.79
CA MET A 57 8.70 -13.22 17.77
C MET A 57 8.52 -14.04 19.06
N SER A 58 8.64 -13.41 20.23
CA SER A 58 8.28 -14.04 21.49
C SER A 58 6.76 -14.02 21.70
N GLU A 59 6.24 -14.91 22.56
CA GLU A 59 4.80 -14.86 22.97
C GLU A 59 4.48 -13.50 23.61
N THR A 60 5.35 -13.00 24.47
CA THR A 60 5.18 -11.68 25.12
C THR A 60 5.09 -10.54 24.13
N ASP A 61 5.87 -10.57 23.03
CA ASP A 61 5.78 -9.54 21.98
C ASP A 61 4.44 -9.66 21.23
N ALA A 62 4.00 -10.90 20.94
CA ALA A 62 2.73 -11.14 20.27
C ALA A 62 1.54 -10.64 21.12
N ASP A 63 1.55 -10.91 22.43
CA ASP A 63 0.52 -10.43 23.38
C ASP A 63 0.54 -8.89 23.43
N SER A 64 1.71 -8.27 23.54
CA SER A 64 1.86 -6.81 23.55
C SER A 64 1.32 -6.13 22.29
N ILE A 65 1.49 -6.76 21.11
CA ILE A 65 0.92 -6.26 19.86
C ILE A 65 -0.61 -6.32 19.91
N ASN A 66 -1.16 -7.45 20.35
CA ASN A 66 -2.61 -7.63 20.44
C ASN A 66 -3.26 -6.69 21.46
N GLU A 67 -2.62 -6.42 22.59
CA GLU A 67 -3.09 -5.47 23.61
C GLU A 67 -3.14 -4.01 23.10
N ARG A 68 -2.23 -3.63 22.18
CA ARG A 68 -2.21 -2.30 21.58
C ARG A 68 -3.24 -2.10 20.47
N LEU A 69 -3.89 -3.19 20.01
CA LEU A 69 -4.84 -3.15 18.91
C LEU A 69 -6.28 -3.08 19.40
N THR A 70 -7.00 -2.08 18.95
CA THR A 70 -8.44 -1.93 19.13
C THR A 70 -9.15 -1.85 17.78
N TYR A 71 -10.45 -2.09 17.75
CA TYR A 71 -11.24 -2.15 16.52
C TYR A 71 -12.54 -1.36 16.74
N SER A 72 -12.93 -0.54 15.75
CA SER A 72 -14.13 0.30 15.88
C SER A 72 -14.81 0.52 14.53
N VAL A 73 -16.14 0.62 14.53
CA VAL A 73 -16.93 1.10 13.39
C VAL A 73 -17.25 2.61 13.52
N HIS A 74 -16.88 3.25 14.61
CA HIS A 74 -17.22 4.64 14.95
C HIS A 74 -16.02 5.56 14.71
N LEU A 75 -15.87 6.01 13.47
CA LEU A 75 -14.73 6.86 13.05
C LEU A 75 -14.63 8.15 13.89
N GLU A 76 -15.71 8.90 13.99
CA GLU A 76 -15.72 10.23 14.62
C GLU A 76 -15.35 10.20 16.10
N ASP A 77 -15.57 9.08 16.77
CA ASP A 77 -15.26 8.96 18.20
C ASP A 77 -13.78 8.68 18.41
N VAL A 78 -13.20 7.78 17.62
CA VAL A 78 -11.81 7.36 17.81
C VAL A 78 -10.79 8.41 17.33
N VAL A 79 -11.14 9.22 16.33
CA VAL A 79 -10.22 10.24 15.80
C VAL A 79 -10.01 11.43 16.73
N LYS A 80 -10.88 11.65 17.73
CA LYS A 80 -10.77 12.76 18.70
C LYS A 80 -9.50 12.72 19.53
N GLU A 81 -8.85 11.58 19.63
CA GLU A 81 -7.63 11.39 20.42
C GLU A 81 -6.42 10.96 19.58
N ALA A 82 -6.54 11.06 18.26
CA ALA A 82 -5.50 10.62 17.35
C ALA A 82 -4.32 11.60 17.28
N ASP A 83 -3.10 11.06 17.27
CA ASP A 83 -1.89 11.81 16.90
C ASP A 83 -1.60 11.66 15.40
N LEU A 84 -1.91 10.48 14.84
CA LEU A 84 -1.74 10.15 13.43
C LEU A 84 -2.92 9.33 12.94
N ILE A 85 -3.44 9.71 11.79
CA ILE A 85 -4.45 8.93 11.06
C ILE A 85 -3.83 8.47 9.74
N ILE A 86 -3.87 7.15 9.48
CA ILE A 86 -3.40 6.55 8.22
C ILE A 86 -4.61 5.98 7.48
N GLU A 87 -4.96 6.59 6.36
CA GLU A 87 -6.05 6.14 5.51
C GLU A 87 -5.58 5.04 4.57
N ALA A 88 -6.31 3.93 4.51
CA ALA A 88 -6.08 2.77 3.66
C ALA A 88 -7.40 2.23 3.06
N VAL A 89 -8.33 3.13 2.71
CA VAL A 89 -9.59 2.81 2.02
C VAL A 89 -9.34 2.53 0.52
N PRO A 90 -10.35 2.04 -0.24
CA PRO A 90 -10.19 1.82 -1.68
C PRO A 90 -9.67 3.04 -2.42
N GLU A 91 -8.89 2.80 -3.49
CA GLU A 91 -8.23 3.84 -4.30
C GLU A 91 -9.27 4.57 -5.18
N ASN A 92 -10.10 5.38 -4.53
CA ASN A 92 -11.16 6.19 -5.13
C ASN A 92 -11.15 7.57 -4.45
N ILE A 93 -11.04 8.62 -5.27
CA ILE A 93 -10.83 9.99 -4.77
C ILE A 93 -12.04 10.51 -3.98
N ASP A 94 -13.27 10.15 -4.36
CA ASP A 94 -14.48 10.61 -3.66
C ASP A 94 -14.60 9.96 -2.29
N ILE A 95 -14.22 8.68 -2.17
CA ILE A 95 -14.15 7.98 -0.87
C ILE A 95 -13.11 8.65 0.02
N LYS A 96 -11.90 8.90 -0.51
CA LYS A 96 -10.83 9.55 0.24
C LYS A 96 -11.24 10.97 0.65
N ARG A 97 -11.84 11.76 -0.25
CA ARG A 97 -12.38 13.08 0.07
C ARG A 97 -13.34 13.02 1.27
N SER A 98 -14.33 12.15 1.22
CA SER A 98 -15.29 11.99 2.32
C SER A 98 -14.60 11.63 3.64
N VAL A 99 -13.59 10.75 3.61
CA VAL A 99 -12.82 10.38 4.80
C VAL A 99 -12.04 11.58 5.34
N PHE A 100 -11.27 12.27 4.48
CA PHE A 100 -10.42 13.39 4.91
C PHE A 100 -11.21 14.58 5.41
N GLU A 101 -12.33 14.92 4.79
CA GLU A 101 -13.26 15.96 5.29
C GLU A 101 -13.81 15.62 6.68
N ARG A 102 -14.18 14.35 6.92
CA ARG A 102 -14.69 13.89 8.23
C ARG A 102 -13.61 13.90 9.30
N ILE A 103 -12.41 13.37 9.03
CA ILE A 103 -11.35 13.36 10.02
C ILE A 103 -10.86 14.79 10.35
N ASP A 104 -10.82 15.69 9.37
CA ASP A 104 -10.42 17.08 9.59
C ASP A 104 -11.36 17.82 10.54
N GLN A 105 -12.66 17.47 10.53
CA GLN A 105 -13.67 18.08 11.41
C GLN A 105 -13.55 17.59 12.87
N HIS A 106 -13.06 16.39 13.12
CA HIS A 106 -13.14 15.74 14.43
C HIS A 106 -11.78 15.50 15.10
N ALA A 107 -10.71 15.40 14.31
CA ALA A 107 -9.38 15.15 14.86
C ALA A 107 -8.76 16.39 15.52
N PRO A 108 -7.93 16.21 16.55
CA PRO A 108 -7.22 17.31 17.21
C PRO A 108 -6.38 18.13 16.24
N SER A 109 -6.12 19.39 16.59
CA SER A 109 -5.35 20.30 15.71
C SER A 109 -3.91 19.84 15.46
N HIS A 110 -3.33 19.05 16.35
CA HIS A 110 -1.98 18.51 16.21
C HIS A 110 -1.90 17.25 15.36
N CYS A 111 -3.03 16.58 15.10
CA CYS A 111 -3.07 15.31 14.40
C CYS A 111 -2.55 15.42 12.95
N LEU A 112 -1.69 14.47 12.57
CA LEU A 112 -1.19 14.32 11.21
C LEU A 112 -2.07 13.35 10.42
N PHE A 113 -2.17 13.57 9.12
CA PHE A 113 -2.96 12.75 8.22
C PHE A 113 -2.09 12.13 7.13
N ALA A 114 -2.15 10.82 7.01
CA ALA A 114 -1.44 10.09 5.98
C ALA A 114 -2.39 9.27 5.10
N SER A 115 -2.13 9.20 3.81
CA SER A 115 -2.83 8.29 2.90
C SER A 115 -1.90 7.18 2.42
N ASN A 116 -2.37 5.94 2.43
CA ASN A 116 -1.65 4.81 1.82
C ASN A 116 -1.96 4.71 0.32
N THR A 117 -2.12 5.82 -0.35
CA THR A 117 -2.29 5.83 -1.81
C THR A 117 -1.02 5.41 -2.52
N SER A 118 -1.16 4.75 -3.67
CA SER A 118 -0.03 4.41 -4.56
C SER A 118 0.09 5.33 -5.77
N THR A 119 -0.95 6.13 -6.07
CA THR A 119 -1.01 6.92 -7.29
C THR A 119 -1.63 8.30 -7.12
N MET A 120 -2.48 8.49 -6.11
CA MET A 120 -3.20 9.75 -5.92
C MET A 120 -2.32 10.82 -5.28
N SER A 121 -2.60 12.06 -5.65
CA SER A 121 -1.87 13.24 -5.23
C SER A 121 -2.09 13.57 -3.75
N PRO A 122 -1.05 13.55 -2.89
CA PRO A 122 -1.18 14.06 -1.54
C PRO A 122 -1.50 15.56 -1.49
N THR A 123 -1.17 16.33 -2.50
CA THR A 123 -1.62 17.74 -2.64
C THR A 123 -3.14 17.81 -2.81
N GLU A 124 -3.71 17.00 -3.70
CA GLU A 124 -5.16 16.93 -3.87
C GLU A 124 -5.86 16.46 -2.59
N ILE A 125 -5.34 15.41 -1.95
CA ILE A 125 -5.88 14.92 -0.68
C ILE A 125 -5.79 15.99 0.41
N GLY A 126 -4.68 16.72 0.48
CA GLY A 126 -4.49 17.83 1.42
C GLY A 126 -5.52 18.95 1.23
N SER A 127 -5.95 19.20 -0.01
CA SER A 127 -6.95 20.24 -0.32
C SER A 127 -8.36 19.94 0.23
N PHE A 128 -8.61 18.70 0.66
CA PHE A 128 -9.87 18.32 1.32
C PHE A 128 -9.90 18.67 2.81
N THR A 129 -8.79 19.19 3.35
CA THR A 129 -8.63 19.53 4.76
C THR A 129 -8.30 21.02 4.95
N LYS A 130 -8.44 21.50 6.18
CA LYS A 130 -8.04 22.87 6.59
C LYS A 130 -6.58 22.94 7.03
N ARG A 131 -5.83 21.83 6.93
CA ARG A 131 -4.44 21.69 7.38
C ARG A 131 -3.59 20.91 6.37
N PRO A 132 -3.50 21.37 5.09
CA PRO A 132 -2.77 20.65 4.06
C PRO A 132 -1.29 20.45 4.39
N GLU A 133 -0.69 21.29 5.24
CA GLU A 133 0.67 21.16 5.73
C GLU A 133 0.88 19.91 6.62
N LYS A 134 -0.20 19.32 7.13
CA LYS A 134 -0.23 18.09 7.96
C LYS A 134 -0.62 16.84 7.18
N VAL A 135 -0.79 16.96 5.87
CA VAL A 135 -1.17 15.85 4.99
C VAL A 135 0.04 15.36 4.20
N ILE A 136 0.19 14.03 4.12
CA ILE A 136 1.30 13.36 3.45
C ILE A 136 0.84 11.99 2.91
N ALA A 137 1.54 11.38 1.95
CA ALA A 137 1.31 9.98 1.67
C ALA A 137 2.38 9.09 2.34
N MET A 138 1.91 7.96 2.88
CA MET A 138 2.73 6.85 3.39
C MET A 138 2.46 5.61 2.53
N HIS A 139 3.21 5.46 1.45
CA HIS A 139 3.01 4.36 0.53
C HIS A 139 3.71 3.10 1.05
N PHE A 140 2.93 2.20 1.65
CA PHE A 140 3.36 0.88 2.09
C PHE A 140 3.26 -0.15 0.96
N PHE A 141 4.00 -1.25 1.10
CA PHE A 141 4.05 -2.33 0.11
C PHE A 141 3.45 -3.62 0.67
N ASN A 142 2.72 -4.33 -0.16
CA ASN A 142 2.08 -5.60 0.20
C ASN A 142 3.07 -6.79 0.08
N PRO A 143 3.18 -7.68 1.10
CA PRO A 143 2.54 -7.65 2.42
C PRO A 143 3.27 -6.70 3.38
N VAL A 144 2.53 -5.81 4.05
CA VAL A 144 3.11 -4.74 4.89
C VAL A 144 4.08 -5.28 5.95
N HIS A 145 3.74 -6.41 6.60
CA HIS A 145 4.58 -7.02 7.65
C HIS A 145 5.91 -7.60 7.15
N LYS A 146 6.08 -7.79 5.83
CA LYS A 146 7.32 -8.32 5.23
C LYS A 146 8.14 -7.26 4.51
N MET A 147 7.45 -6.30 3.88
CA MET A 147 8.09 -5.27 3.08
C MET A 147 8.68 -4.20 4.00
N LYS A 148 9.96 -3.92 3.82
CA LYS A 148 10.68 -2.97 4.67
C LYS A 148 10.42 -1.52 4.28
N LEU A 149 10.25 -1.24 2.98
CA LEU A 149 10.16 0.12 2.46
C LEU A 149 8.82 0.78 2.74
N VAL A 150 8.87 2.07 3.08
CA VAL A 150 7.77 3.04 2.98
C VAL A 150 8.25 4.24 2.19
N GLU A 151 7.57 4.58 1.11
CA GLU A 151 7.76 5.87 0.43
C GLU A 151 6.92 6.92 1.17
N ILE A 152 7.59 7.93 1.70
CA ILE A 152 6.98 9.11 2.31
C ILE A 152 6.91 10.17 1.22
N VAL A 153 5.70 10.47 0.75
CA VAL A 153 5.50 11.35 -0.41
C VAL A 153 4.88 12.66 0.02
N ARG A 154 5.62 13.73 -0.18
CA ARG A 154 5.21 15.09 0.19
C ARG A 154 4.32 15.68 -0.90
N GLY A 155 3.18 16.23 -0.50
CA GLY A 155 2.42 17.15 -1.34
C GLY A 155 3.03 18.55 -1.34
N LEU A 156 2.43 19.44 -2.10
CA LEU A 156 2.91 20.81 -2.28
C LEU A 156 3.05 21.59 -0.96
N GLU A 157 2.05 21.44 -0.08
CA GLU A 157 1.98 22.16 1.19
C GLU A 157 2.52 21.36 2.39
N THR A 158 2.90 20.08 2.20
CA THR A 158 3.38 19.23 3.31
C THR A 158 4.61 19.86 3.98
N SER A 159 4.52 20.13 5.29
CA SER A 159 5.60 20.75 6.04
C SER A 159 6.78 19.80 6.30
N ASP A 160 7.96 20.36 6.57
CA ASP A 160 9.17 19.60 6.90
C ASP A 160 8.98 18.85 8.23
N GLU A 161 8.28 19.46 9.18
CA GLU A 161 7.95 18.88 10.48
C GLU A 161 7.03 17.65 10.31
N THR A 162 6.03 17.74 9.42
CA THR A 162 5.16 16.61 9.10
C THR A 162 5.97 15.46 8.49
N ALA A 163 6.82 15.74 7.50
CA ALA A 163 7.64 14.72 6.86
C ALA A 163 8.61 14.04 7.86
N ALA A 164 9.26 14.83 8.73
CA ALA A 164 10.18 14.32 9.75
C ALA A 164 9.45 13.46 10.80
N ALA A 165 8.27 13.89 11.25
CA ALA A 165 7.47 13.17 12.22
C ALA A 165 6.98 11.82 11.66
N ILE A 166 6.49 11.81 10.42
CA ILE A 166 6.02 10.59 9.75
C ILE A 166 7.18 9.62 9.48
N ARG A 167 8.36 10.14 9.11
CA ARG A 167 9.57 9.32 9.00
C ARG A 167 9.89 8.60 10.30
N SER A 168 9.90 9.33 11.42
CA SER A 168 10.16 8.74 12.74
C SER A 168 9.14 7.66 13.12
N VAL A 169 7.86 7.87 12.77
CA VAL A 169 6.81 6.85 12.99
C VAL A 169 7.07 5.60 12.16
N ALA A 170 7.36 5.74 10.85
CA ALA A 170 7.64 4.61 9.99
C ALA A 170 8.88 3.83 10.45
N GLU A 171 9.93 4.51 10.89
CA GLU A 171 11.15 3.89 11.44
C GLU A 171 10.85 3.09 12.72
N LYS A 172 9.99 3.61 13.63
CA LYS A 172 9.50 2.85 14.80
C LYS A 172 8.68 1.62 14.42
N MET A 173 7.93 1.67 13.31
CA MET A 173 7.24 0.51 12.74
C MET A 173 8.20 -0.52 12.12
N GLY A 174 9.52 -0.35 12.25
CA GLY A 174 10.54 -1.22 11.67
C GLY A 174 10.70 -1.07 10.15
N LYS A 175 10.31 0.10 9.62
CA LYS A 175 10.42 0.39 8.18
C LYS A 175 11.65 1.22 7.86
N GLU A 176 12.16 1.01 6.66
CA GLU A 176 13.12 1.89 6.01
C GLU A 176 12.35 2.89 5.16
N THR A 177 12.79 4.13 5.13
CA THR A 177 12.02 5.20 4.49
C THR A 177 12.81 5.92 3.41
N VAL A 178 12.12 6.31 2.36
CA VAL A 178 12.58 7.33 1.41
C VAL A 178 11.58 8.47 1.40
N VAL A 179 12.09 9.70 1.42
CA VAL A 179 11.25 10.90 1.33
C VAL A 179 11.36 11.42 -0.10
N VAL A 180 10.22 11.55 -0.76
CA VAL A 180 10.15 12.01 -2.16
C VAL A 180 9.06 13.06 -2.30
N ASN A 181 9.18 13.88 -3.34
CA ASN A 181 8.13 14.81 -3.70
C ASN A 181 7.09 14.12 -4.59
N GLU A 182 5.87 14.59 -4.49
CA GLU A 182 4.76 14.13 -5.30
C GLU A 182 5.05 14.21 -6.79
N PHE A 183 4.86 13.08 -7.46
CA PHE A 183 4.73 13.00 -8.92
C PHE A 183 4.01 11.69 -9.29
N PRO A 184 3.26 11.60 -10.41
CA PRO A 184 2.52 10.40 -10.76
C PRO A 184 3.35 9.12 -10.70
N GLY A 185 2.90 8.15 -9.89
CA GLY A 185 3.55 6.84 -9.69
C GLY A 185 4.77 6.85 -8.77
N PHE A 186 5.06 7.96 -8.10
CA PHE A 186 6.18 8.12 -7.16
C PHE A 186 7.49 7.56 -7.74
N VAL A 187 8.28 6.80 -6.97
CA VAL A 187 9.51 6.18 -7.47
C VAL A 187 9.25 4.75 -7.93
N THR A 188 8.77 3.91 -7.02
CA THR A 188 8.69 2.45 -7.24
C THR A 188 7.62 2.06 -8.24
N SER A 189 6.41 2.62 -8.13
CA SER A 189 5.31 2.31 -9.06
C SER A 189 5.64 2.75 -10.47
N ARG A 190 6.32 3.90 -10.60
CA ARG A 190 6.74 4.46 -11.88
C ARG A 190 7.74 3.55 -12.61
N ILE A 191 8.77 3.07 -11.92
CA ILE A 191 9.79 2.17 -12.49
C ILE A 191 9.20 0.78 -12.73
N SER A 192 8.46 0.25 -11.76
CA SER A 192 7.86 -1.08 -11.86
C SER A 192 6.85 -1.18 -13.01
N ALA A 193 6.10 -0.09 -13.27
CA ALA A 193 5.19 -0.03 -14.41
C ALA A 193 5.93 -0.11 -15.74
N LEU A 194 7.04 0.63 -15.91
CA LEU A 194 7.86 0.60 -17.13
C LEU A 194 8.46 -0.78 -17.37
N VAL A 195 9.11 -1.36 -16.35
CA VAL A 195 9.74 -2.68 -16.47
C VAL A 195 8.71 -3.76 -16.81
N GLY A 196 7.55 -3.75 -16.13
CA GLY A 196 6.49 -4.71 -16.42
C GLY A 196 5.87 -4.52 -17.81
N ASN A 197 5.70 -3.29 -18.25
CA ASN A 197 5.15 -2.98 -19.58
C ASN A 197 6.11 -3.38 -20.69
N GLU A 198 7.39 -3.08 -20.54
CA GLU A 198 8.43 -3.47 -21.49
C GLU A 198 8.54 -4.99 -21.62
N ALA A 199 8.39 -5.73 -20.51
CA ALA A 199 8.35 -7.19 -20.57
C ALA A 199 7.18 -7.69 -21.45
N PHE A 200 6.00 -7.06 -21.38
CA PHE A 200 4.88 -7.40 -22.27
C PHE A 200 5.14 -7.03 -23.74
N TYR A 201 5.86 -5.93 -24.01
CA TYR A 201 6.30 -5.62 -25.39
C TYR A 201 7.29 -6.67 -25.87
N MET A 202 8.32 -7.01 -25.11
CA MET A 202 9.28 -8.07 -25.47
C MET A 202 8.59 -9.41 -25.75
N LEU A 203 7.61 -9.79 -24.93
CA LEU A 203 6.81 -11.01 -25.16
C LEU A 203 5.99 -10.92 -26.45
N GLN A 204 5.36 -9.79 -26.71
CA GLN A 204 4.56 -9.56 -27.94
C GLN A 204 5.43 -9.59 -29.21
N GLU A 205 6.67 -9.10 -29.12
CA GLU A 205 7.64 -9.03 -30.20
C GLU A 205 8.41 -10.34 -30.39
N GLY A 206 8.19 -11.34 -29.51
CA GLY A 206 8.82 -12.65 -29.62
C GLY A 206 10.29 -12.67 -29.22
N VAL A 207 10.74 -11.74 -28.40
CA VAL A 207 12.13 -11.65 -27.92
C VAL A 207 12.50 -12.89 -27.07
N GLY A 208 11.53 -13.42 -26.29
CA GLY A 208 11.71 -14.60 -25.48
C GLY A 208 10.41 -15.14 -24.90
N THR A 209 10.45 -16.29 -24.26
CA THR A 209 9.32 -16.80 -23.47
C THR A 209 9.19 -16.04 -22.15
N PRO A 210 8.02 -16.09 -21.47
CA PRO A 210 7.88 -15.48 -20.15
C PRO A 210 8.96 -15.92 -19.16
N GLU A 211 9.29 -17.19 -19.14
CA GLU A 211 10.28 -17.79 -18.25
C GLU A 211 11.69 -17.26 -18.54
N GLU A 212 12.04 -17.10 -19.80
CA GLU A 212 13.36 -16.57 -20.20
C GLU A 212 13.50 -15.09 -19.87
N ILE A 213 12.45 -14.29 -20.14
CA ILE A 213 12.44 -12.86 -19.80
C ILE A 213 12.53 -12.67 -18.28
N ASP A 214 11.71 -13.38 -17.49
CA ASP A 214 11.77 -13.33 -16.03
C ASP A 214 13.12 -13.75 -15.49
N LYS A 215 13.70 -14.84 -16.03
CA LYS A 215 15.03 -15.32 -15.64
C LYS A 215 16.13 -14.30 -15.97
N ALA A 216 16.08 -13.70 -17.13
CA ALA A 216 17.06 -12.69 -17.55
C ALA A 216 17.03 -11.45 -16.62
N ILE A 217 15.85 -10.97 -16.28
CA ILE A 217 15.72 -9.83 -15.35
C ILE A 217 16.15 -10.20 -13.93
N LYS A 218 15.77 -11.39 -13.44
CA LYS A 218 16.20 -11.84 -12.10
C LYS A 218 17.72 -11.97 -12.00
N LEU A 219 18.34 -12.62 -12.95
CA LEU A 219 19.79 -12.93 -12.87
C LEU A 219 20.67 -11.82 -13.42
N GLY A 220 20.24 -11.17 -14.50
CA GLY A 220 21.03 -10.11 -15.16
C GLY A 220 20.95 -8.76 -14.45
N LEU A 221 19.81 -8.45 -13.82
CA LEU A 221 19.59 -7.18 -13.11
C LEU A 221 19.44 -7.36 -11.59
N ASN A 222 19.62 -8.59 -11.08
CA ASN A 222 19.51 -8.92 -9.65
C ASN A 222 18.15 -8.56 -9.03
N TYR A 223 17.07 -8.70 -9.79
CA TYR A 223 15.72 -8.51 -9.27
C TYR A 223 15.29 -9.74 -8.47
N PRO A 224 14.59 -9.55 -7.32
CA PRO A 224 14.15 -10.68 -6.49
C PRO A 224 13.05 -11.51 -7.18
N MET A 225 12.36 -10.91 -8.17
CA MET A 225 11.23 -11.49 -8.89
C MET A 225 11.22 -10.98 -10.32
N GLY A 226 10.86 -11.83 -11.28
CA GLY A 226 10.72 -11.42 -12.66
C GLY A 226 9.49 -10.52 -12.88
N PRO A 227 9.45 -9.72 -13.96
CA PRO A 227 8.37 -8.78 -14.24
C PRO A 227 7.00 -9.46 -14.40
N PHE A 228 6.94 -10.65 -14.97
CA PHE A 228 5.69 -11.41 -15.14
C PHE A 228 5.25 -12.07 -13.82
N GLU A 229 6.21 -12.66 -13.06
CA GLU A 229 5.93 -13.18 -11.72
C GLU A 229 5.35 -12.08 -10.81
N LEU A 230 5.93 -10.87 -10.86
CA LEU A 230 5.47 -9.71 -10.11
C LEU A 230 4.13 -9.18 -10.64
N GLY A 231 3.94 -9.17 -11.96
CA GLY A 231 2.68 -8.80 -12.60
C GLY A 231 1.53 -9.70 -12.15
N ASP A 232 1.74 -11.01 -12.16
CA ASP A 232 0.75 -12.00 -11.74
C ASP A 232 0.48 -11.97 -10.22
N LEU A 233 1.49 -11.61 -9.42
CA LEU A 233 1.33 -11.43 -7.98
C LEU A 233 0.47 -10.20 -7.63
N VAL A 234 0.72 -9.07 -8.28
CA VAL A 234 0.02 -7.80 -8.05
C VAL A 234 -1.39 -7.80 -8.69
N GLY A 235 -1.50 -8.46 -9.82
CA GLY A 235 -2.68 -8.48 -10.68
C GLY A 235 -2.49 -7.64 -11.95
N LEU A 236 -2.72 -8.27 -13.10
CA LEU A 236 -2.52 -7.63 -14.42
C LEU A 236 -3.51 -6.49 -14.67
N ASP A 237 -4.72 -6.56 -14.13
CA ASP A 237 -5.70 -5.46 -14.14
C ASP A 237 -5.19 -4.24 -13.34
N THR A 238 -4.61 -4.45 -12.17
CA THR A 238 -3.98 -3.39 -11.37
C THR A 238 -2.82 -2.76 -12.14
N ARG A 239 -1.97 -3.59 -12.78
CA ARG A 239 -0.87 -3.11 -13.65
C ARG A 239 -1.39 -2.28 -14.81
N LEU A 240 -2.42 -2.74 -15.49
CA LEU A 240 -3.04 -2.03 -16.61
C LEU A 240 -3.62 -0.69 -16.17
N ASN A 241 -4.32 -0.64 -15.04
CA ASN A 241 -4.89 0.60 -14.52
C ASN A 241 -3.79 1.61 -14.16
N ASN A 242 -2.71 1.16 -13.51
CA ASN A 242 -1.56 2.02 -13.22
C ASN A 242 -0.91 2.57 -14.49
N LEU A 243 -0.72 1.74 -15.52
CA LEU A 243 -0.18 2.18 -16.79
C LEU A 243 -1.08 3.20 -17.50
N LYS A 244 -2.40 2.97 -17.52
CA LYS A 244 -3.36 3.93 -18.09
C LYS A 244 -3.29 5.29 -17.38
N TYR A 245 -3.26 5.29 -16.05
CA TYR A 245 -3.09 6.50 -15.26
C TYR A 245 -1.77 7.22 -15.59
N LEU A 246 -0.65 6.48 -15.61
CA LEU A 246 0.65 7.05 -15.94
C LEU A 246 0.73 7.53 -17.39
N HIS A 247 0.07 6.83 -18.32
CA HIS A 247 -0.02 7.26 -19.72
C HIS A 247 -0.77 8.58 -19.86
N GLU A 248 -1.92 8.71 -19.19
CA GLU A 248 -2.68 9.96 -19.15
C GLU A 248 -1.85 11.14 -18.61
N LYS A 249 -1.10 10.91 -17.53
CA LYS A 249 -0.35 11.98 -16.83
C LYS A 249 1.04 12.24 -17.41
N LEU A 250 1.72 11.25 -17.97
CA LEU A 250 3.13 11.30 -18.34
C LEU A 250 3.42 10.98 -19.82
N GLY A 251 2.38 10.63 -20.58
CA GLY A 251 2.44 10.42 -22.03
C GLY A 251 2.92 9.04 -22.49
N GLU A 252 3.30 8.96 -23.75
CA GLU A 252 3.46 7.78 -24.56
C GLU A 252 4.37 6.69 -24.00
N LYS A 253 5.40 7.04 -23.24
CA LYS A 253 6.32 6.05 -22.65
C LYS A 253 5.63 5.07 -21.68
N TYR A 254 4.41 5.39 -21.23
CA TYR A 254 3.59 4.55 -20.37
C TYR A 254 2.39 3.94 -21.09
N ARG A 255 2.31 4.03 -22.43
CA ARG A 255 1.25 3.39 -23.21
C ARG A 255 1.23 1.90 -22.90
N PRO A 256 0.10 1.34 -22.44
CA PRO A 256 0.02 -0.08 -22.14
C PRO A 256 0.30 -0.95 -23.37
N ALA A 257 1.08 -2.00 -23.18
CA ALA A 257 1.29 -2.99 -24.23
C ALA A 257 -0.05 -3.64 -24.64
N PRO A 258 -0.37 -3.73 -25.94
CA PRO A 258 -1.61 -4.34 -26.42
C PRO A 258 -1.82 -5.78 -25.90
N LEU A 259 -0.74 -6.54 -25.72
CA LEU A 259 -0.80 -7.88 -25.19
C LEU A 259 -1.29 -7.90 -23.73
N LEU A 260 -0.83 -6.97 -22.87
CA LEU A 260 -1.32 -6.85 -21.49
C LEU A 260 -2.84 -6.59 -21.45
N GLU A 261 -3.32 -5.69 -22.33
CA GLU A 261 -4.77 -5.46 -22.44
C GLU A 261 -5.55 -6.72 -22.85
N LYS A 262 -5.01 -7.51 -23.78
CA LYS A 262 -5.62 -8.79 -24.20
C LYS A 262 -5.71 -9.77 -23.03
N TYR A 263 -4.64 -9.89 -22.23
CA TYR A 263 -4.65 -10.76 -21.04
C TYR A 263 -5.74 -10.34 -20.05
N VAL A 264 -5.83 -9.06 -19.74
CA VAL A 264 -6.86 -8.54 -18.82
C VAL A 264 -8.28 -8.75 -19.37
N LYS A 265 -8.52 -8.47 -20.67
CA LYS A 265 -9.80 -8.72 -21.32
C LYS A 265 -10.19 -10.21 -21.32
N ALA A 266 -9.21 -11.11 -21.35
CA ALA A 266 -9.43 -12.56 -21.28
C ALA A 266 -9.64 -13.07 -19.83
N GLY A 267 -9.70 -12.19 -18.81
CA GLY A 267 -9.83 -12.58 -17.41
C GLY A 267 -8.57 -13.20 -16.81
N ARG A 268 -7.43 -13.15 -17.51
CA ARG A 268 -6.14 -13.62 -17.03
C ARG A 268 -5.52 -12.54 -16.15
N LEU A 269 -5.89 -12.52 -14.85
CA LEU A 269 -5.51 -11.44 -13.93
C LEU A 269 -4.34 -11.79 -13.00
N GLY A 270 -3.74 -12.96 -13.17
CA GLY A 270 -2.65 -13.46 -12.32
C GLY A 270 -3.13 -14.44 -11.26
N ARG A 271 -2.41 -14.52 -10.15
CA ARG A 271 -2.67 -15.49 -9.07
C ARG A 271 -4.09 -15.44 -8.56
N LYS A 272 -4.68 -14.25 -8.42
CA LYS A 272 -6.03 -14.06 -7.89
C LYS A 272 -7.14 -14.67 -8.76
N SER A 273 -6.88 -14.89 -10.06
CA SER A 273 -7.81 -15.57 -10.98
C SER A 273 -7.36 -16.99 -11.31
N GLY A 274 -6.30 -17.51 -10.66
CA GLY A 274 -5.70 -18.80 -10.95
C GLY A 274 -4.92 -18.84 -12.27
N LYS A 275 -4.94 -17.77 -13.07
CA LYS A 275 -4.25 -17.69 -14.35
C LYS A 275 -3.89 -16.25 -14.69
N GLY A 276 -2.64 -16.05 -15.06
CA GLY A 276 -2.11 -14.78 -15.56
C GLY A 276 -1.23 -15.00 -16.77
N VAL A 277 0.01 -14.52 -16.73
CA VAL A 277 1.05 -14.94 -17.68
C VAL A 277 1.34 -16.41 -17.45
N TYR A 278 1.45 -16.82 -16.19
CA TYR A 278 1.58 -18.21 -15.76
C TYR A 278 0.23 -18.84 -15.41
N ASP A 279 0.23 -20.18 -15.32
CA ASP A 279 -0.93 -20.97 -14.89
C ASP A 279 -0.70 -21.47 -13.46
N TYR A 280 -1.58 -21.07 -12.54
CA TYR A 280 -1.52 -21.38 -11.10
C TYR A 280 -2.52 -22.47 -10.67
N GLN A 281 -3.35 -22.97 -11.61
CA GLN A 281 -4.37 -23.98 -11.31
C GLN A 281 -3.81 -25.41 -11.27
N LYS A 282 -2.56 -25.62 -11.70
CA LYS A 282 -1.94 -26.94 -11.86
C LYS A 282 -1.05 -27.40 -10.71
N ASN A 283 -0.97 -26.64 -9.60
CA ASN A 283 -0.10 -26.95 -8.46
C ASN A 283 -0.91 -27.00 -7.15
N ASP A 284 -1.89 -27.92 -7.09
CA ASP A 284 -2.45 -28.47 -5.86
C ASP A 284 -2.23 -29.98 -5.82
#